data_313dc2f2d415e607bbfcd7516e9531ac
#
_entry.id   313dc2f2d415e607bbfcd7516e9531ac
#
_cell.length_a   1.000
_cell.length_b   1.000
_cell.length_c   1.000
_cell.angle_alpha   90.00
_cell.angle_beta   90.00
_cell.angle_gamma   90.00
#
_symmetry.space_group_name_H-M   'P 1'
#
loop_
_entity.id
_entity.type
_entity.pdbx_description
1 polymer ?
#
loop_
_entity_poly.entity_id
_entity_poly.type
_entity_poly.pdbx_seq_one_letter_code
_entity_poly.pdbx_strand_id
1 'polypeptide(L)'
;IGRRMPWILILLPLSTLCFGAIPYAAEHSLLALIILLVFLNLFKQSVRGPVVALMPDTIPGEFRSQANGVINTMGNIAAIVGTLFLARLMDVDTILPVLGATKDRLAFPAGALFVLVAVVFLFAFVREKQIDPASETEKKQPFFHSIRVVFTARDKSGFLVLVSLFLWFVGYQGVVPYLTEYSIKTFNLTSGQGPLAMGMVGISSALAAIPMGYAASRWGRKRIIRIALVVIACLTVGAFFLEPVSAALGIAPSTQKFIFWGCMFGFGIFWIAIIANSFPMLWQMAHHGNIGVYTGLYYTFSQLAAIVAPSFSGAIIDIAGFRSMFLFCAVFFLLAFGVMGFVTGGEKNDAPVDLE
;
A
#
# COMPACT_ATOMS: atom_id res chain seq x y z
N ILE A 1 15.16 21.73 -17.74
CA ILE A 1 14.75 20.59 -16.90
C ILE A 1 14.24 21.22 -15.61
N GLY A 2 12.97 20.94 -15.22
CA GLY A 2 12.35 21.56 -14.06
C GLY A 2 12.98 21.20 -12.70
N ARG A 3 12.32 21.56 -11.59
CA ARG A 3 12.82 21.39 -10.22
C ARG A 3 12.75 19.92 -9.73
N ARG A 4 11.75 19.15 -10.20
CA ARG A 4 11.48 17.76 -9.75
C ARG A 4 12.09 16.71 -10.67
N MET A 5 12.06 16.97 -11.96
CA MET A 5 12.49 16.04 -12.99
C MET A 5 13.94 15.51 -12.80
N PRO A 6 14.96 16.32 -12.44
CA PRO A 6 16.31 15.81 -12.23
C PRO A 6 16.39 14.73 -11.16
N TRP A 7 15.66 14.89 -10.05
CA TRP A 7 15.62 13.90 -8.98
C TRP A 7 14.98 12.59 -9.42
N ILE A 8 13.90 12.67 -10.23
CA ILE A 8 13.22 11.50 -10.77
C ILE A 8 14.13 10.75 -11.73
N LEU A 9 14.80 11.46 -12.64
CA LEU A 9 15.69 10.88 -13.66
C LEU A 9 16.95 10.24 -13.09
N ILE A 10 17.39 10.60 -11.89
CA ILE A 10 18.53 9.99 -11.22
C ILE A 10 18.09 8.85 -10.29
N LEU A 11 17.15 9.14 -9.38
CA LEU A 11 16.80 8.22 -8.31
C LEU A 11 15.97 7.03 -8.80
N LEU A 12 15.09 7.23 -9.79
CA LEU A 12 14.26 6.15 -10.30
C LEU A 12 15.09 5.08 -11.04
N PRO A 13 15.98 5.42 -11.99
CA PRO A 13 16.89 4.45 -12.57
C PRO A 13 17.79 3.74 -11.55
N LEU A 14 18.34 4.47 -10.57
CA LEU A 14 19.15 3.85 -9.51
C LEU A 14 18.36 2.83 -8.69
N SER A 15 17.13 3.18 -8.29
CA SER A 15 16.26 2.22 -7.59
C SER A 15 15.91 1.02 -8.47
N THR A 16 15.72 1.26 -9.76
CA THR A 16 15.37 0.22 -10.74
C THR A 16 16.53 -0.74 -11.00
N LEU A 17 17.75 -0.24 -11.08
CA LEU A 17 18.95 -1.08 -11.17
C LEU A 17 19.12 -1.94 -9.92
N CYS A 18 18.94 -1.36 -8.73
CA CYS A 18 18.94 -2.15 -7.49
C CYS A 18 17.85 -3.24 -7.51
N PHE A 19 16.64 -2.94 -7.99
CA PHE A 19 15.56 -3.93 -8.09
C PHE A 19 15.92 -5.07 -9.03
N GLY A 20 16.46 -4.78 -10.23
CA GLY A 20 16.89 -5.79 -11.20
C GLY A 20 18.02 -6.67 -10.69
N ALA A 21 18.87 -6.16 -9.78
CA ALA A 21 20.01 -6.86 -9.22
C ALA A 21 19.68 -7.76 -8.01
N ILE A 22 18.44 -7.72 -7.49
CA ILE A 22 18.02 -8.50 -6.30
C ILE A 22 18.39 -9.98 -6.40
N PRO A 23 18.03 -10.74 -7.47
CA PRO A 23 18.29 -12.17 -7.54
C PRO A 23 19.79 -12.48 -7.51
N TYR A 24 20.60 -11.65 -8.16
CA TYR A 24 22.05 -11.84 -8.20
C TYR A 24 22.73 -11.55 -6.84
N ALA A 25 22.26 -10.52 -6.14
CA ALA A 25 22.75 -10.22 -4.80
C ALA A 25 22.37 -11.31 -3.79
N ALA A 26 21.15 -11.89 -3.91
CA ALA A 26 20.68 -12.98 -3.07
C ALA A 26 21.55 -14.25 -3.19
N GLU A 27 22.04 -14.55 -4.40
CA GLU A 27 22.95 -15.66 -4.63
C GLU A 27 24.36 -15.42 -4.12
N HIS A 28 24.81 -14.16 -4.14
CA HIS A 28 26.16 -13.84 -3.71
C HIS A 28 26.32 -13.91 -2.20
N SER A 29 25.48 -13.21 -1.44
CA SER A 29 25.46 -13.28 0.03
C SER A 29 24.24 -12.55 0.62
N LEU A 30 23.83 -12.96 1.83
CA LEU A 30 22.77 -12.28 2.59
C LEU A 30 23.14 -10.81 2.86
N LEU A 31 24.41 -10.51 3.15
CA LEU A 31 24.86 -9.14 3.40
C LEU A 31 24.73 -8.27 2.14
N ALA A 32 25.12 -8.79 0.97
CA ALA A 32 24.96 -8.08 -0.30
C ALA A 32 23.49 -7.79 -0.60
N LEU A 33 22.62 -8.75 -0.35
CA LEU A 33 21.17 -8.57 -0.50
C LEU A 33 20.63 -7.48 0.44
N ILE A 34 21.01 -7.49 1.73
CA ILE A 34 20.56 -6.48 2.71
C ILE A 34 21.02 -5.09 2.29
N ILE A 35 22.29 -4.92 1.93
CA ILE A 35 22.84 -3.64 1.47
C ILE A 35 22.10 -3.15 0.23
N LEU A 36 21.86 -4.02 -0.75
CA LEU A 36 21.11 -3.68 -1.96
C LEU A 36 19.68 -3.24 -1.66
N LEU A 37 18.98 -3.94 -0.76
CA LEU A 37 17.63 -3.60 -0.34
C LEU A 37 17.58 -2.25 0.41
N VAL A 38 18.59 -1.91 1.20
CA VAL A 38 18.72 -0.60 1.84
C VAL A 38 18.81 0.50 0.80
N PHE A 39 19.70 0.36 -0.20
CA PHE A 39 19.84 1.33 -1.29
C PHE A 39 18.56 1.41 -2.15
N LEU A 40 17.97 0.28 -2.50
CA LEU A 40 16.69 0.24 -3.22
C LEU A 40 15.62 1.08 -2.49
N ASN A 41 15.44 0.84 -1.19
CA ASN A 41 14.44 1.55 -0.41
C ASN A 41 14.80 3.03 -0.23
N LEU A 42 16.08 3.35 -0.03
CA LEU A 42 16.55 4.74 0.06
C LEU A 42 16.19 5.53 -1.21
N PHE A 43 16.55 5.02 -2.39
CA PHE A 43 16.27 5.67 -3.66
C PHE A 43 14.76 5.74 -3.95
N LYS A 44 14.03 4.64 -3.71
CA LYS A 44 12.58 4.56 -3.90
C LYS A 44 11.81 5.54 -3.02
N GLN A 45 12.19 5.68 -1.74
CA GLN A 45 11.53 6.62 -0.85
C GLN A 45 11.94 8.08 -1.14
N SER A 46 13.18 8.32 -1.52
CA SER A 46 13.65 9.66 -1.90
C SER A 46 12.96 10.19 -3.15
N VAL A 47 12.67 9.33 -4.14
CA VAL A 47 11.98 9.75 -5.38
C VAL A 47 10.48 9.96 -5.17
N ARG A 48 9.88 9.40 -4.14
CA ARG A 48 8.43 9.46 -3.90
C ARG A 48 7.91 10.89 -3.77
N GLY A 49 8.62 11.74 -3.04
CA GLY A 49 8.28 13.15 -2.89
C GLY A 49 8.23 13.90 -4.22
N PRO A 50 9.31 13.91 -5.01
CA PRO A 50 9.34 14.48 -6.34
C PRO A 50 8.25 13.96 -7.29
N VAL A 51 7.99 12.64 -7.31
CA VAL A 51 6.95 12.03 -8.17
C VAL A 51 5.55 12.50 -7.78
N VAL A 52 5.21 12.48 -6.49
CA VAL A 52 3.89 12.93 -6.02
C VAL A 52 3.70 14.43 -6.27
N ALA A 53 4.74 15.23 -6.07
CA ALA A 53 4.67 16.67 -6.28
C ALA A 53 4.64 17.07 -7.77
N LEU A 54 5.05 16.19 -8.67
CA LEU A 54 5.01 16.47 -10.12
C LEU A 54 3.57 16.70 -10.63
N MET A 55 2.59 16.00 -10.06
CA MET A 55 1.19 16.15 -10.48
C MET A 55 0.64 17.57 -10.22
N PRO A 56 0.69 18.13 -9.00
CA PRO A 56 0.22 19.51 -8.79
C PRO A 56 1.06 20.57 -9.50
N ASP A 57 2.33 20.28 -9.82
CA ASP A 57 3.22 21.18 -10.54
C ASP A 57 2.93 21.21 -12.06
N THR A 58 2.33 20.15 -12.61
CA THR A 58 2.05 20.02 -14.05
C THR A 58 0.59 20.21 -14.41
N ILE A 59 -0.34 19.96 -13.48
CA ILE A 59 -1.78 19.93 -13.74
C ILE A 59 -2.49 21.09 -13.03
N PRO A 60 -3.32 21.88 -13.75
CA PRO A 60 -4.14 22.94 -13.18
C PRO A 60 -5.05 22.43 -12.05
N GLY A 61 -5.33 23.30 -11.05
CA GLY A 61 -6.07 22.95 -9.85
C GLY A 61 -7.43 22.28 -10.10
N GLU A 62 -8.15 22.77 -11.12
CA GLU A 62 -9.47 22.25 -11.52
C GLU A 62 -9.45 20.78 -12.00
N PHE A 63 -8.34 20.31 -12.58
CA PHE A 63 -8.20 18.93 -13.10
C PHE A 63 -7.45 17.98 -12.16
N ARG A 64 -6.93 18.45 -11.02
CA ARG A 64 -6.13 17.63 -10.09
C ARG A 64 -6.86 16.40 -9.56
N SER A 65 -8.16 16.53 -9.28
CA SER A 65 -8.98 15.40 -8.82
C SER A 65 -9.09 14.31 -9.88
N GLN A 66 -9.32 14.70 -11.13
CA GLN A 66 -9.40 13.75 -12.27
C GLN A 66 -8.04 13.10 -12.52
N ALA A 67 -6.96 13.89 -12.51
CA ALA A 67 -5.60 13.38 -12.68
C ALA A 67 -5.22 12.38 -11.58
N ASN A 68 -5.55 12.65 -10.33
CA ASN A 68 -5.34 11.70 -9.24
C ASN A 68 -6.11 10.39 -9.44
N GLY A 69 -7.34 10.48 -9.95
CA GLY A 69 -8.13 9.30 -10.35
C GLY A 69 -7.42 8.46 -11.42
N VAL A 70 -6.89 9.10 -12.46
CA VAL A 70 -6.13 8.43 -13.53
C VAL A 70 -4.86 7.77 -12.96
N ILE A 71 -4.08 8.48 -12.15
CA ILE A 71 -2.85 7.95 -11.54
C ILE A 71 -3.14 6.71 -10.69
N ASN A 72 -4.17 6.76 -9.85
CA ASN A 72 -4.56 5.61 -9.03
C ASN A 72 -5.04 4.43 -9.89
N THR A 73 -5.82 4.69 -10.95
CA THR A 73 -6.26 3.65 -11.89
C THR A 73 -5.07 3.00 -12.59
N MET A 74 -4.11 3.79 -13.07
CA MET A 74 -2.89 3.26 -13.68
C MET A 74 -2.05 2.45 -12.68
N GLY A 75 -1.97 2.88 -11.43
CA GLY A 75 -1.32 2.13 -10.35
C GLY A 75 -1.97 0.75 -10.13
N ASN A 76 -3.29 0.69 -10.12
CA ASN A 76 -4.02 -0.57 -10.00
C ASN A 76 -3.83 -1.48 -11.22
N ILE A 77 -3.85 -0.93 -12.44
CA ILE A 77 -3.55 -1.67 -13.67
C ILE A 77 -2.11 -2.23 -13.61
N ALA A 78 -1.14 -1.43 -13.19
CA ALA A 78 0.25 -1.87 -13.05
C ALA A 78 0.39 -3.02 -12.03
N ALA A 79 -0.36 -2.97 -10.92
CA ALA A 79 -0.38 -4.05 -9.93
C ALA A 79 -0.97 -5.34 -10.52
N ILE A 80 -2.04 -5.25 -11.31
CA ILE A 80 -2.63 -6.40 -12.02
C ILE A 80 -1.64 -6.98 -13.02
N VAL A 81 -1.02 -6.13 -13.86
CA VAL A 81 0.00 -6.56 -14.83
C VAL A 81 1.17 -7.22 -14.13
N GLY A 82 1.68 -6.63 -13.06
CA GLY A 82 2.77 -7.20 -12.26
C GLY A 82 2.40 -8.59 -11.71
N THR A 83 1.20 -8.74 -11.18
CA THR A 83 0.77 -9.99 -10.55
C THR A 83 0.42 -11.09 -11.56
N LEU A 84 -0.24 -10.74 -12.67
CA LEU A 84 -0.73 -11.75 -13.63
C LEU A 84 0.29 -12.09 -14.71
N PHE A 85 1.13 -11.16 -15.13
CA PHE A 85 2.06 -11.35 -16.23
C PHE A 85 3.52 -11.40 -15.76
N LEU A 86 4.02 -10.38 -15.04
CA LEU A 86 5.42 -10.35 -14.62
C LEU A 86 5.75 -11.50 -13.65
N ALA A 87 4.86 -11.81 -12.70
CA ALA A 87 5.09 -12.90 -11.76
C ALA A 87 5.26 -14.26 -12.48
N ARG A 88 4.56 -14.49 -13.58
CA ARG A 88 4.73 -15.74 -14.37
C ARG A 88 6.10 -15.90 -15.02
N LEU A 89 6.84 -14.80 -15.21
CA LEU A 89 8.22 -14.87 -15.67
C LEU A 89 9.16 -15.57 -14.67
N MET A 90 8.74 -15.69 -13.40
CA MET A 90 9.46 -16.49 -12.40
C MET A 90 9.46 -18.00 -12.70
N ASP A 91 8.44 -18.48 -13.43
CA ASP A 91 8.30 -19.90 -13.78
C ASP A 91 9.03 -20.26 -15.09
N VAL A 92 9.57 -19.28 -15.81
CA VAL A 92 10.30 -19.50 -17.08
C VAL A 92 11.67 -20.08 -16.77
N ASP A 93 11.92 -21.29 -17.26
CA ASP A 93 13.16 -22.03 -17.03
C ASP A 93 13.97 -22.14 -18.34
N THR A 94 14.80 -21.14 -18.58
CA THR A 94 15.71 -21.06 -19.75
C THR A 94 17.05 -20.46 -19.32
N ILE A 95 18.04 -20.50 -20.21
CA ILE A 95 19.33 -19.85 -20.00
C ILE A 95 19.48 -18.75 -21.05
N LEU A 96 19.55 -17.50 -20.56
CA LEU A 96 19.78 -16.35 -21.43
C LEU A 96 21.25 -15.94 -21.39
N PRO A 97 21.86 -15.56 -22.54
CA PRO A 97 23.31 -15.27 -22.61
C PRO A 97 23.81 -14.20 -21.64
N VAL A 98 22.96 -13.21 -21.30
CA VAL A 98 23.32 -12.07 -20.45
C VAL A 98 22.85 -12.26 -19.00
N LEU A 99 21.69 -12.90 -18.80
CA LEU A 99 21.02 -13.01 -17.49
C LEU A 99 21.30 -14.34 -16.79
N GLY A 100 21.88 -15.33 -17.50
CA GLY A 100 22.06 -16.68 -16.98
C GLY A 100 20.74 -17.45 -16.85
N ALA A 101 20.62 -18.29 -15.81
CA ALA A 101 19.40 -19.03 -15.53
C ALA A 101 18.25 -18.07 -15.17
N THR A 102 17.07 -18.26 -15.78
CA THR A 102 15.94 -17.34 -15.67
C THR A 102 14.94 -17.70 -14.58
N LYS A 103 14.91 -18.96 -14.14
CA LYS A 103 13.99 -19.45 -13.12
C LYS A 103 14.15 -18.65 -11.83
N ASP A 104 13.03 -18.19 -11.29
CA ASP A 104 12.94 -17.36 -10.09
C ASP A 104 13.63 -15.99 -10.18
N ARG A 105 14.07 -15.56 -11.38
CA ARG A 105 14.85 -14.33 -11.58
C ARG A 105 14.31 -13.38 -12.63
N LEU A 106 13.73 -13.90 -13.70
CA LEU A 106 13.41 -13.12 -14.91
C LEU A 106 12.45 -11.95 -14.67
N ALA A 107 11.56 -12.06 -13.68
CA ALA A 107 10.61 -11.00 -13.33
C ALA A 107 11.30 -9.71 -12.86
N PHE A 108 12.45 -9.80 -12.19
CA PHE A 108 13.17 -8.63 -11.67
C PHE A 108 13.77 -7.78 -12.79
N PRO A 109 14.62 -8.29 -13.68
CA PRO A 109 15.14 -7.49 -14.79
C PRO A 109 14.06 -7.06 -15.78
N ALA A 110 13.02 -7.89 -16.01
CA ALA A 110 11.88 -7.49 -16.82
C ALA A 110 11.11 -6.31 -16.21
N GLY A 111 10.80 -6.35 -14.91
CA GLY A 111 10.19 -5.24 -14.19
C GLY A 111 11.07 -3.98 -14.19
N ALA A 112 12.38 -4.15 -14.03
CA ALA A 112 13.34 -3.05 -14.15
C ALA A 112 13.29 -2.39 -15.54
N LEU A 113 13.23 -3.18 -16.60
CA LEU A 113 13.13 -2.66 -17.96
C LEU A 113 11.85 -1.85 -18.16
N PHE A 114 10.69 -2.33 -17.66
CA PHE A 114 9.44 -1.59 -17.73
C PHE A 114 9.52 -0.22 -17.05
N VAL A 115 10.14 -0.15 -15.88
CA VAL A 115 10.31 1.14 -15.16
C VAL A 115 11.25 2.06 -15.93
N LEU A 116 12.37 1.56 -16.48
CA LEU A 116 13.28 2.38 -17.29
C LEU A 116 12.58 2.94 -18.54
N VAL A 117 11.80 2.13 -19.22
CA VAL A 117 10.99 2.58 -20.36
C VAL A 117 10.00 3.67 -19.91
N ALA A 118 9.33 3.48 -18.77
CA ALA A 118 8.42 4.49 -18.23
C ALA A 118 9.13 5.81 -17.89
N VAL A 119 10.37 5.76 -17.39
CA VAL A 119 11.20 6.97 -17.14
C VAL A 119 11.51 7.70 -18.44
N VAL A 120 11.83 6.98 -19.51
CA VAL A 120 12.07 7.59 -20.83
C VAL A 120 10.80 8.27 -21.35
N PHE A 121 9.65 7.61 -21.25
CA PHE A 121 8.36 8.22 -21.61
C PHE A 121 8.05 9.45 -20.76
N LEU A 122 8.27 9.39 -19.46
CA LEU A 122 8.07 10.54 -18.57
C LEU A 122 8.91 11.73 -19.02
N PHE A 123 10.20 11.50 -19.30
CA PHE A 123 11.11 12.54 -19.75
C PHE A 123 10.72 13.12 -21.12
N ALA A 124 10.26 12.28 -22.05
CA ALA A 124 9.90 12.70 -23.40
C ALA A 124 8.60 13.51 -23.45
N PHE A 125 7.60 13.14 -22.63
CA PHE A 125 6.24 13.68 -22.76
C PHE A 125 5.85 14.66 -21.64
N VAL A 126 6.46 14.59 -20.45
CA VAL A 126 6.10 15.44 -19.32
C VAL A 126 7.06 16.61 -19.21
N ARG A 127 6.54 17.82 -19.43
CA ARG A 127 7.28 19.07 -19.22
C ARG A 127 6.83 19.74 -17.94
N GLU A 128 7.73 19.84 -16.98
CA GLU A 128 7.51 20.57 -15.74
C GLU A 128 7.42 22.08 -16.04
N LYS A 129 6.32 22.74 -15.64
CA LYS A 129 6.21 24.20 -15.74
C LYS A 129 7.19 24.84 -14.76
N GLN A 130 7.89 25.87 -15.20
CA GLN A 130 8.65 26.73 -14.29
C GLN A 130 7.63 27.52 -13.46
N ILE A 131 7.55 27.23 -12.17
CA ILE A 131 6.70 27.96 -11.24
C ILE A 131 7.44 29.25 -10.87
N ASP A 132 6.75 30.38 -10.99
CA ASP A 132 7.26 31.68 -10.56
C ASP A 132 7.56 31.62 -9.05
N PRO A 133 8.79 31.95 -8.59
CA PRO A 133 9.14 31.94 -7.17
C PRO A 133 8.22 32.79 -6.29
N ALA A 134 7.53 33.74 -6.88
CA ALA A 134 6.60 34.66 -6.19
C ALA A 134 5.28 33.98 -5.73
N SER A 135 4.94 32.79 -6.23
CA SER A 135 3.70 32.09 -5.85
C SER A 135 3.84 31.21 -4.57
N GLU A 136 5.02 31.10 -3.98
CA GLU A 136 5.29 30.29 -2.77
C GLU A 136 5.01 31.05 -1.44
N THR A 137 4.19 32.09 -1.41
CA THR A 137 3.89 32.86 -0.18
C THR A 137 2.84 32.25 0.75
N GLU A 138 2.53 30.97 0.65
CA GLU A 138 1.87 30.28 1.77
C GLU A 138 2.88 30.11 2.92
N LYS A 139 2.66 30.83 4.02
CA LYS A 139 3.45 30.70 5.27
C LYS A 139 3.41 29.24 5.73
N LYS A 140 4.44 28.47 5.39
CA LYS A 140 4.63 27.11 5.90
C LYS A 140 4.76 27.17 7.41
N GLN A 141 3.74 26.73 8.12
CA GLN A 141 3.86 26.58 9.58
C GLN A 141 4.96 25.55 9.91
N PRO A 142 5.75 25.74 10.98
CA PRO A 142 6.76 24.79 11.36
C PRO A 142 6.15 23.40 11.60
N PHE A 143 6.71 22.37 11.00
CA PHE A 143 6.22 20.99 11.05
C PHE A 143 5.93 20.50 12.48
N PHE A 144 6.84 20.79 13.41
CA PHE A 144 6.68 20.41 14.83
C PHE A 144 5.52 21.15 15.53
N HIS A 145 5.28 22.41 15.18
CA HIS A 145 4.14 23.16 15.71
C HIS A 145 2.82 22.53 15.25
N SER A 146 2.74 22.18 13.99
CA SER A 146 1.55 21.56 13.40
C SER A 146 1.25 20.18 13.98
N ILE A 147 2.28 19.37 14.24
CA ILE A 147 2.14 18.09 14.98
C ILE A 147 1.57 18.36 16.37
N ARG A 148 2.14 19.30 17.11
CA ARG A 148 1.69 19.64 18.45
C ARG A 148 0.21 20.03 18.47
N VAL A 149 -0.25 20.81 17.50
CA VAL A 149 -1.67 21.22 17.37
C VAL A 149 -2.59 20.01 17.27
N VAL A 150 -2.28 19.01 16.45
CA VAL A 150 -3.09 17.77 16.30
C VAL A 150 -3.14 16.97 17.60
N PHE A 151 -2.01 16.88 18.32
CA PHE A 151 -1.93 16.13 19.57
C PHE A 151 -2.53 16.88 20.77
N THR A 152 -2.58 18.22 20.74
CA THR A 152 -3.13 19.05 21.82
C THR A 152 -4.56 19.53 21.58
N ALA A 153 -5.11 19.29 20.37
CA ALA A 153 -6.49 19.63 20.04
C ALA A 153 -7.48 19.09 21.10
N ARG A 154 -8.49 19.88 21.42
CA ARG A 154 -9.54 19.50 22.37
C ARG A 154 -10.38 18.32 21.85
N ASP A 155 -10.66 18.30 20.56
CA ASP A 155 -11.25 17.14 19.88
C ASP A 155 -10.14 16.15 19.47
N LYS A 156 -10.17 14.98 20.09
CA LYS A 156 -9.21 13.88 19.83
C LYS A 156 -9.56 13.03 18.61
N SER A 157 -10.65 13.31 17.89
CA SER A 157 -11.12 12.50 16.77
C SER A 157 -10.03 12.33 15.67
N GLY A 158 -9.33 13.41 15.30
CA GLY A 158 -8.24 13.34 14.32
C GLY A 158 -7.09 12.43 14.78
N PHE A 159 -6.70 12.52 16.05
CA PHE A 159 -5.68 11.64 16.64
C PHE A 159 -6.16 10.16 16.68
N LEU A 160 -7.41 9.92 17.08
CA LEU A 160 -7.99 8.57 17.12
C LEU A 160 -8.08 7.93 15.73
N VAL A 161 -8.37 8.71 14.69
CA VAL A 161 -8.30 8.23 13.30
C VAL A 161 -6.86 7.84 12.92
N LEU A 162 -5.86 8.64 13.29
CA LEU A 162 -4.44 8.30 13.03
C LEU A 162 -3.99 7.05 13.79
N VAL A 163 -4.42 6.85 15.03
CA VAL A 163 -4.16 5.62 15.79
C VAL A 163 -4.85 4.42 15.14
N SER A 164 -6.12 4.55 14.76
CA SER A 164 -6.85 3.49 14.05
C SER A 164 -6.15 3.15 12.73
N LEU A 165 -5.70 4.18 12.00
CA LEU A 165 -4.92 4.05 10.76
C LEU A 165 -3.64 3.24 10.99
N PHE A 166 -2.86 3.60 11.99
CA PHE A 166 -1.67 2.84 12.37
C PHE A 166 -2.00 1.36 12.61
N LEU A 167 -3.03 1.09 13.39
CA LEU A 167 -3.43 -0.27 13.74
C LEU A 167 -3.83 -1.09 12.51
N TRP A 168 -4.73 -0.60 11.64
CA TRP A 168 -5.10 -1.39 10.46
C TRP A 168 -3.96 -1.54 9.45
N PHE A 169 -3.05 -0.54 9.34
CA PHE A 169 -1.85 -0.70 8.52
C PHE A 169 -0.88 -1.72 9.13
N VAL A 170 -0.75 -1.79 10.46
CA VAL A 170 0.03 -2.86 11.13
C VAL A 170 -0.55 -4.22 10.78
N GLY A 171 -1.86 -4.42 10.88
CA GLY A 171 -2.50 -5.66 10.48
C GLY A 171 -2.23 -6.03 9.02
N TYR A 172 -2.41 -5.08 8.10
CA TYR A 172 -2.19 -5.28 6.67
C TYR A 172 -0.72 -5.57 6.33
N GLN A 173 0.20 -4.72 6.79
CA GLN A 173 1.63 -4.84 6.49
C GLN A 173 2.30 -6.04 7.18
N GLY A 174 1.70 -6.57 8.24
CA GLY A 174 2.15 -7.80 8.85
C GLY A 174 1.86 -9.06 8.01
N VAL A 175 0.90 -9.00 7.07
CA VAL A 175 0.55 -10.14 6.20
C VAL A 175 1.20 -10.04 4.83
N VAL A 176 1.24 -8.84 4.24
CA VAL A 176 1.63 -8.61 2.84
C VAL A 176 2.97 -9.27 2.47
N PRO A 177 4.07 -9.11 3.21
CA PRO A 177 5.36 -9.69 2.84
C PRO A 177 5.37 -11.22 2.83
N TYR A 178 4.56 -11.84 3.66
CA TYR A 178 4.56 -13.29 3.88
C TYR A 178 3.48 -14.04 3.08
N LEU A 179 2.51 -13.32 2.50
CA LEU A 179 1.35 -13.89 1.83
C LEU A 179 1.72 -14.76 0.62
N THR A 180 2.70 -14.32 -0.16
CA THR A 180 3.18 -15.06 -1.33
C THR A 180 3.84 -16.38 -0.91
N GLU A 181 4.72 -16.34 0.08
CA GLU A 181 5.42 -17.53 0.58
C GLU A 181 4.46 -18.51 1.26
N TYR A 182 3.50 -18.01 2.04
CA TYR A 182 2.41 -18.81 2.57
C TYR A 182 1.64 -19.54 1.46
N SER A 183 1.26 -18.81 0.41
CA SER A 183 0.52 -19.37 -0.71
C SER A 183 1.29 -20.47 -1.44
N ILE A 184 2.59 -20.28 -1.67
CA ILE A 184 3.46 -21.27 -2.30
C ILE A 184 3.57 -22.52 -1.43
N LYS A 185 3.90 -22.37 -0.15
CA LYS A 185 4.13 -23.49 0.78
C LYS A 185 2.86 -24.27 1.10
N THR A 186 1.74 -23.56 1.32
CA THR A 186 0.49 -24.21 1.76
C THR A 186 -0.25 -24.90 0.61
N PHE A 187 -0.27 -24.28 -0.57
CA PHE A 187 -1.04 -24.81 -1.71
C PHE A 187 -0.17 -25.43 -2.81
N ASN A 188 1.12 -25.64 -2.56
CA ASN A 188 2.09 -26.16 -3.54
C ASN A 188 2.04 -25.41 -4.88
N LEU A 189 2.01 -24.07 -4.81
CA LEU A 189 1.98 -23.20 -5.99
C LEU A 189 3.40 -22.94 -6.49
N THR A 190 3.51 -22.60 -7.78
CA THR A 190 4.78 -22.10 -8.33
C THR A 190 5.07 -20.69 -7.87
N SER A 191 6.33 -20.24 -8.02
CA SER A 191 6.74 -18.86 -7.71
C SER A 191 5.94 -17.82 -8.47
N GLY A 192 5.52 -18.13 -9.71
CA GLY A 192 4.66 -17.26 -10.51
C GLY A 192 3.19 -17.27 -10.10
N GLN A 193 2.73 -18.30 -9.40
CA GLN A 193 1.35 -18.41 -8.91
C GLN A 193 1.17 -17.86 -7.50
N GLY A 194 2.23 -17.86 -6.67
CA GLY A 194 2.18 -17.39 -5.29
C GLY A 194 1.58 -15.98 -5.14
N PRO A 195 1.97 -14.98 -5.96
CA PRO A 195 1.45 -13.62 -5.90
C PRO A 195 -0.02 -13.47 -6.25
N LEU A 196 -0.70 -14.48 -6.82
CA LEU A 196 -2.11 -14.39 -7.24
C LEU A 196 -3.06 -14.04 -6.08
N ALA A 197 -2.73 -14.43 -4.85
CA ALA A 197 -3.48 -14.03 -3.67
C ALA A 197 -3.54 -12.50 -3.51
N MET A 198 -2.39 -11.82 -3.66
CA MET A 198 -2.34 -10.35 -3.68
C MET A 198 -3.02 -9.77 -4.92
N GLY A 199 -2.95 -10.46 -6.06
CA GLY A 199 -3.69 -10.10 -7.26
C GLY A 199 -5.20 -10.04 -7.04
N MET A 200 -5.77 -11.01 -6.29
CA MET A 200 -7.18 -11.00 -5.92
C MET A 200 -7.55 -9.78 -5.09
N VAL A 201 -6.69 -9.41 -4.13
CA VAL A 201 -6.86 -8.17 -3.35
C VAL A 201 -6.85 -6.93 -4.26
N GLY A 202 -5.89 -6.86 -5.19
CA GLY A 202 -5.76 -5.72 -6.12
C GLY A 202 -6.97 -5.58 -7.06
N ILE A 203 -7.37 -6.67 -7.70
CA ILE A 203 -8.51 -6.71 -8.63
C ILE A 203 -9.80 -6.31 -7.93
N SER A 204 -10.09 -6.92 -6.79
CA SER A 204 -11.31 -6.64 -6.04
C SER A 204 -11.33 -5.20 -5.49
N SER A 205 -10.18 -4.68 -5.06
CA SER A 205 -10.05 -3.28 -4.63
C SER A 205 -10.34 -2.31 -5.78
N ALA A 206 -9.84 -2.59 -6.99
CA ALA A 206 -10.11 -1.76 -8.17
C ALA A 206 -11.60 -1.76 -8.54
N LEU A 207 -12.24 -2.93 -8.53
CA LEU A 207 -13.67 -3.07 -8.83
C LEU A 207 -14.56 -2.41 -7.78
N ALA A 208 -14.18 -2.48 -6.50
CA ALA A 208 -14.99 -1.99 -5.38
C ALA A 208 -14.73 -0.51 -5.04
N ALA A 209 -13.71 0.15 -5.57
CA ALA A 209 -13.33 1.51 -5.20
C ALA A 209 -14.49 2.52 -5.33
N ILE A 210 -15.16 2.53 -6.49
CA ILE A 210 -16.30 3.43 -6.74
C ILE A 210 -17.51 3.05 -5.91
N PRO A 211 -17.98 1.78 -5.89
CA PRO A 211 -19.11 1.37 -5.05
C PRO A 211 -18.92 1.68 -3.57
N MET A 212 -17.71 1.44 -3.02
CA MET A 212 -17.43 1.67 -1.60
C MET A 212 -17.35 3.17 -1.26
N GLY A 213 -16.84 4.01 -2.17
CA GLY A 213 -16.90 5.46 -2.03
C GLY A 213 -18.35 5.97 -2.02
N TYR A 214 -19.20 5.46 -2.91
CA TYR A 214 -20.62 5.80 -2.96
C TYR A 214 -21.38 5.31 -1.69
N ALA A 215 -21.13 4.09 -1.25
CA ALA A 215 -21.70 3.55 -0.02
C ALA A 215 -21.35 4.42 1.19
N ALA A 216 -20.11 4.88 1.29
CA ALA A 216 -19.67 5.74 2.39
C ALA A 216 -20.29 7.15 2.33
N SER A 217 -20.53 7.68 1.13
CA SER A 217 -21.23 8.97 0.98
C SER A 217 -22.69 8.91 1.41
N ARG A 218 -23.33 7.72 1.32
CA ARG A 218 -24.75 7.50 1.68
C ARG A 218 -24.94 7.06 3.12
N TRP A 219 -24.07 6.19 3.63
CA TRP A 219 -24.24 5.54 4.94
C TRP A 219 -23.27 6.05 6.02
N GLY A 220 -22.40 7.00 5.66
CA GLY A 220 -21.37 7.55 6.54
C GLY A 220 -20.03 6.81 6.43
N ARG A 221 -18.94 7.59 6.43
CA ARG A 221 -17.57 7.06 6.30
C ARG A 221 -17.16 6.21 7.49
N LYS A 222 -17.40 6.68 8.71
CA LYS A 222 -17.11 5.95 9.95
C LYS A 222 -17.78 4.57 9.97
N ARG A 223 -19.07 4.52 9.58
CA ARG A 223 -19.83 3.27 9.58
C ARG A 223 -19.26 2.27 8.59
N ILE A 224 -18.96 2.70 7.36
CA ILE A 224 -18.37 1.83 6.32
C ILE A 224 -17.00 1.31 6.74
N ILE A 225 -16.12 2.18 7.27
CA ILE A 225 -14.80 1.77 7.78
C ILE A 225 -14.97 0.73 8.90
N ARG A 226 -15.86 0.94 9.87
CA ARG A 226 -16.06 0.00 10.97
C ARG A 226 -16.60 -1.36 10.49
N ILE A 227 -17.55 -1.37 9.56
CA ILE A 227 -18.03 -2.63 8.95
C ILE A 227 -16.88 -3.34 8.25
N ALA A 228 -16.08 -2.62 7.47
CA ALA A 228 -14.95 -3.18 6.75
C ALA A 228 -13.90 -3.78 7.68
N LEU A 229 -13.58 -3.12 8.80
CA LEU A 229 -12.64 -3.62 9.80
C LEU A 229 -13.10 -4.98 10.40
N VAL A 230 -14.38 -5.10 10.74
CA VAL A 230 -14.95 -6.36 11.26
C VAL A 230 -14.94 -7.45 10.20
N VAL A 231 -15.38 -7.14 8.98
CA VAL A 231 -15.43 -8.15 7.91
C VAL A 231 -14.03 -8.65 7.56
N ILE A 232 -13.02 -7.76 7.47
CA ILE A 232 -11.64 -8.18 7.25
C ILE A 232 -11.15 -9.06 8.40
N ALA A 233 -11.44 -8.72 9.65
CA ALA A 233 -11.08 -9.56 10.79
C ALA A 233 -11.72 -10.97 10.68
N CYS A 234 -12.99 -11.06 10.30
CA CYS A 234 -13.67 -12.34 10.08
C CYS A 234 -13.03 -13.14 8.92
N LEU A 235 -12.72 -12.48 7.80
CA LEU A 235 -12.08 -13.13 6.65
C LEU A 235 -10.68 -13.66 6.99
N THR A 236 -9.89 -12.90 7.76
CA THR A 236 -8.56 -13.34 8.19
C THR A 236 -8.62 -14.45 9.24
N VAL A 237 -9.58 -14.44 10.15
CA VAL A 237 -9.86 -15.58 11.03
C VAL A 237 -10.29 -16.80 10.20
N GLY A 238 -11.14 -16.63 9.20
CA GLY A 238 -11.50 -17.68 8.26
C GLY A 238 -10.28 -18.26 7.51
N ALA A 239 -9.37 -17.41 7.06
CA ALA A 239 -8.12 -17.83 6.42
C ALA A 239 -7.20 -18.62 7.39
N PHE A 240 -7.14 -18.24 8.68
CA PHE A 240 -6.41 -18.99 9.70
C PHE A 240 -6.95 -20.41 9.88
N PHE A 241 -8.26 -20.58 9.91
CA PHE A 241 -8.91 -21.89 10.08
C PHE A 241 -9.08 -22.69 8.79
N LEU A 242 -8.73 -22.13 7.63
CA LEU A 242 -8.96 -22.77 6.34
C LEU A 242 -8.31 -24.16 6.23
N GLU A 243 -7.05 -24.29 6.61
CA GLU A 243 -6.34 -25.58 6.54
C GLU A 243 -6.96 -26.64 7.46
N PRO A 244 -7.12 -26.42 8.80
CA PRO A 244 -7.65 -27.43 9.69
C PRO A 244 -9.11 -27.78 9.37
N VAL A 245 -9.93 -26.81 8.97
CA VAL A 245 -11.33 -27.07 8.58
C VAL A 245 -11.39 -27.85 7.27
N SER A 246 -10.55 -27.52 6.30
CA SER A 246 -10.50 -28.26 5.04
C SER A 246 -10.02 -29.69 5.23
N ALA A 247 -9.04 -29.91 6.10
CA ALA A 247 -8.58 -31.27 6.45
C ALA A 247 -9.69 -32.06 7.11
N ALA A 248 -10.44 -31.48 8.06
CA ALA A 248 -11.58 -32.13 8.74
C ALA A 248 -12.74 -32.47 7.79
N LEU A 249 -12.96 -31.63 6.75
CA LEU A 249 -14.02 -31.82 5.75
C LEU A 249 -13.58 -32.62 4.53
N GLY A 250 -12.32 -33.06 4.44
CA GLY A 250 -11.78 -33.78 3.29
C GLY A 250 -11.69 -32.93 2.00
N ILE A 251 -11.58 -31.63 2.12
CA ILE A 251 -11.47 -30.72 0.98
C ILE A 251 -10.07 -30.82 0.36
N ALA A 252 -10.01 -31.12 -0.93
CA ALA A 252 -8.74 -31.25 -1.64
C ALA A 252 -7.94 -29.93 -1.65
N PRO A 253 -6.58 -29.98 -1.58
CA PRO A 253 -5.74 -28.79 -1.63
C PRO A 253 -5.97 -27.90 -2.86
N SER A 254 -6.33 -28.51 -3.99
CA SER A 254 -6.70 -27.81 -5.21
C SER A 254 -7.94 -26.92 -5.06
N THR A 255 -8.88 -27.30 -4.19
CA THR A 255 -10.08 -26.50 -3.86
C THR A 255 -9.79 -25.47 -2.79
N GLN A 256 -8.95 -25.79 -1.80
CA GLN A 256 -8.57 -24.85 -0.73
C GLN A 256 -8.00 -23.53 -1.27
N LYS A 257 -7.15 -23.58 -2.30
CA LYS A 257 -6.58 -22.35 -2.90
C LYS A 257 -7.64 -21.42 -3.46
N PHE A 258 -8.72 -21.95 -4.05
CA PHE A 258 -9.80 -21.11 -4.59
C PHE A 258 -10.62 -20.46 -3.47
N ILE A 259 -10.86 -21.19 -2.38
CA ILE A 259 -11.50 -20.62 -1.18
C ILE A 259 -10.64 -19.50 -0.61
N PHE A 260 -9.32 -19.75 -0.51
CA PHE A 260 -8.36 -18.74 -0.05
C PHE A 260 -8.34 -17.49 -0.94
N TRP A 261 -8.30 -17.68 -2.27
CA TRP A 261 -8.37 -16.56 -3.19
C TRP A 261 -9.71 -15.80 -3.10
N GLY A 262 -10.82 -16.50 -2.84
CA GLY A 262 -12.11 -15.90 -2.53
C GLY A 262 -12.08 -15.05 -1.26
N CYS A 263 -11.42 -15.53 -0.20
CA CYS A 263 -11.20 -14.75 1.02
C CYS A 263 -10.36 -13.50 0.75
N MET A 264 -9.29 -13.62 -0.05
CA MET A 264 -8.43 -12.48 -0.43
C MET A 264 -9.16 -11.48 -1.35
N PHE A 265 -10.03 -11.97 -2.23
CA PHE A 265 -10.91 -11.13 -3.01
C PHE A 265 -11.88 -10.33 -2.11
N GLY A 266 -12.53 -11.00 -1.16
CA GLY A 266 -13.36 -10.35 -0.14
C GLY A 266 -12.56 -9.33 0.68
N PHE A 267 -11.35 -9.68 1.11
CA PHE A 267 -10.44 -8.77 1.81
C PHE A 267 -10.23 -7.47 1.02
N GLY A 268 -9.93 -7.56 -0.27
CA GLY A 268 -9.64 -6.38 -1.11
C GLY A 268 -10.85 -5.44 -1.25
N ILE A 269 -12.09 -5.97 -1.34
CA ILE A 269 -13.32 -5.15 -1.35
C ILE A 269 -13.41 -4.28 -0.10
N PHE A 270 -13.18 -4.86 1.08
CA PHE A 270 -13.29 -4.14 2.33
C PHE A 270 -12.03 -3.32 2.66
N TRP A 271 -10.86 -3.73 2.16
CA TRP A 271 -9.64 -2.94 2.25
C TRP A 271 -9.78 -1.59 1.55
N ILE A 272 -10.27 -1.58 0.32
CA ILE A 272 -10.47 -0.32 -0.40
C ILE A 272 -11.57 0.54 0.25
N ALA A 273 -12.57 -0.07 0.90
CA ALA A 273 -13.57 0.66 1.66
C ALA A 273 -12.94 1.46 2.81
N ILE A 274 -11.89 0.92 3.46
CA ILE A 274 -11.12 1.67 4.48
C ILE A 274 -10.29 2.76 3.83
N ILE A 275 -9.46 2.41 2.84
CA ILE A 275 -8.47 3.33 2.27
C ILE A 275 -9.13 4.50 1.53
N ALA A 276 -10.16 4.25 0.72
CA ALA A 276 -10.85 5.30 -0.03
C ALA A 276 -11.57 6.31 0.86
N ASN A 277 -11.95 5.91 2.08
CA ASN A 277 -12.72 6.75 2.99
C ASN A 277 -11.90 7.36 4.13
N SER A 278 -10.76 6.78 4.48
CA SER A 278 -9.90 7.27 5.58
C SER A 278 -9.27 8.63 5.30
N PHE A 279 -8.77 8.86 4.10
CA PHE A 279 -8.21 10.16 3.71
C PHE A 279 -9.25 11.29 3.73
N PRO A 280 -10.42 11.15 3.03
CA PRO A 280 -11.45 12.18 3.08
C PRO A 280 -12.00 12.42 4.48
N MET A 281 -12.07 11.38 5.33
CA MET A 281 -12.47 11.51 6.72
C MET A 281 -11.49 12.37 7.53
N LEU A 282 -10.18 12.14 7.34
CA LEU A 282 -9.13 12.89 8.02
C LEU A 282 -9.07 14.35 7.54
N TRP A 283 -9.25 14.58 6.23
CA TRP A 283 -9.26 15.94 5.66
C TRP A 283 -10.49 16.75 6.10
N GLN A 284 -11.62 16.10 6.34
CA GLN A 284 -12.82 16.78 6.87
C GLN A 284 -12.60 17.33 8.29
N MET A 285 -11.70 16.68 9.07
CA MET A 285 -11.31 17.15 10.40
C MET A 285 -10.23 18.25 10.36
N ALA A 286 -9.60 18.45 9.20
CA ALA A 286 -8.56 19.44 9.00
C ALA A 286 -9.14 20.80 8.61
N HIS A 287 -8.67 21.90 9.24
CA HIS A 287 -8.92 23.23 8.72
C HIS A 287 -8.14 23.45 7.43
N HIS A 288 -8.59 24.38 6.58
CA HIS A 288 -7.97 24.65 5.28
C HIS A 288 -6.44 24.86 5.34
N GLY A 289 -5.91 25.42 6.44
CA GLY A 289 -4.47 25.61 6.64
C GLY A 289 -3.69 24.37 7.10
N ASN A 290 -4.35 23.28 7.53
CA ASN A 290 -3.71 22.13 8.17
C ASN A 290 -3.85 20.82 7.37
N ILE A 291 -4.48 20.82 6.20
CA ILE A 291 -4.67 19.61 5.35
C ILE A 291 -3.33 18.93 5.05
N GLY A 292 -2.28 19.71 4.76
CA GLY A 292 -0.94 19.18 4.49
C GLY A 292 -0.34 18.44 5.68
N VAL A 293 -0.61 18.91 6.91
CA VAL A 293 -0.14 18.30 8.15
C VAL A 293 -0.83 16.95 8.38
N TYR A 294 -2.15 16.89 8.27
CA TYR A 294 -2.89 15.63 8.38
C TYR A 294 -2.49 14.62 7.31
N THR A 295 -2.24 15.08 6.09
CA THR A 295 -1.71 14.25 5.01
C THR A 295 -0.32 13.71 5.36
N GLY A 296 0.57 14.54 5.88
CA GLY A 296 1.90 14.14 6.35
C GLY A 296 1.84 13.12 7.47
N LEU A 297 0.97 13.34 8.47
CA LEU A 297 0.75 12.40 9.57
C LEU A 297 0.15 11.07 9.08
N TYR A 298 -0.80 11.09 8.15
CA TYR A 298 -1.32 9.88 7.52
C TYR A 298 -0.20 9.01 6.96
N TYR A 299 0.69 9.59 6.15
CA TYR A 299 1.83 8.87 5.60
C TYR A 299 2.83 8.44 6.67
N THR A 300 3.10 9.27 7.67
CA THR A 300 4.02 8.93 8.77
C THR A 300 3.52 7.70 9.53
N PHE A 301 2.26 7.68 9.94
CA PHE A 301 1.68 6.55 10.68
C PHE A 301 1.58 5.28 9.82
N SER A 302 1.21 5.39 8.55
CA SER A 302 1.15 4.25 7.63
C SER A 302 2.54 3.66 7.33
N GLN A 303 3.57 4.51 7.17
CA GLN A 303 4.95 4.05 6.94
C GLN A 303 5.58 3.48 8.21
N LEU A 304 5.30 4.06 9.37
CA LEU A 304 5.73 3.49 10.65
C LEU A 304 5.18 2.08 10.83
N ALA A 305 3.90 1.87 10.50
CA ALA A 305 3.30 0.54 10.51
C ALA A 305 4.02 -0.41 9.52
N ALA A 306 4.35 0.06 8.32
CA ALA A 306 5.05 -0.74 7.32
C ALA A 306 6.48 -1.14 7.73
N ILE A 307 7.15 -0.34 8.57
CA ILE A 307 8.48 -0.66 9.11
C ILE A 307 8.37 -1.67 10.25
N VAL A 308 7.42 -1.47 11.16
CA VAL A 308 7.33 -2.21 12.42
C VAL A 308 6.62 -3.57 12.22
N ALA A 309 5.51 -3.59 11.48
CA ALA A 309 4.62 -4.75 11.40
C ALA A 309 5.28 -6.03 10.85
N PRO A 310 6.12 -6.00 9.78
CA PRO A 310 6.74 -7.21 9.27
C PRO A 310 7.61 -7.91 10.31
N SER A 311 8.39 -7.15 11.08
CA SER A 311 9.28 -7.73 12.11
C SER A 311 8.48 -8.40 13.22
N PHE A 312 7.40 -7.78 13.69
CA PHE A 312 6.53 -8.39 14.72
C PHE A 312 5.78 -9.62 14.18
N SER A 313 5.22 -9.51 12.99
CA SER A 313 4.52 -10.63 12.37
C SER A 313 5.48 -11.78 12.05
N GLY A 314 6.69 -11.48 11.56
CA GLY A 314 7.73 -12.48 11.32
C GLY A 314 8.11 -13.25 12.57
N ALA A 315 8.35 -12.56 13.70
CA ALA A 315 8.63 -13.21 14.98
C ALA A 315 7.48 -14.13 15.46
N ILE A 316 6.22 -13.74 15.21
CA ILE A 316 5.06 -14.57 15.51
C ILE A 316 5.00 -15.79 14.56
N ILE A 317 5.32 -15.60 13.29
CA ILE A 317 5.39 -16.68 12.29
C ILE A 317 6.46 -17.72 12.69
N ASP A 318 7.63 -17.28 13.15
CA ASP A 318 8.72 -18.16 13.58
C ASP A 318 8.31 -19.05 14.78
N ILE A 319 7.48 -18.52 15.69
CA ILE A 319 7.04 -19.25 16.90
C ILE A 319 5.81 -20.10 16.61
N ALA A 320 4.82 -19.57 15.87
CA ALA A 320 3.48 -20.17 15.74
C ALA A 320 3.11 -20.60 14.30
N GLY A 321 4.06 -20.50 13.36
CA GLY A 321 3.89 -20.87 11.96
C GLY A 321 3.17 -19.80 11.13
N PHE A 322 3.20 -19.96 9.79
CA PHE A 322 2.70 -18.94 8.83
C PHE A 322 1.24 -18.52 9.04
N ARG A 323 0.36 -19.45 9.45
CA ARG A 323 -1.06 -19.15 9.67
C ARG A 323 -1.29 -18.07 10.73
N SER A 324 -0.38 -17.95 11.71
CA SER A 324 -0.51 -16.97 12.79
C SER A 324 -0.56 -15.52 12.32
N MET A 325 -0.02 -15.20 11.14
CA MET A 325 -0.10 -13.87 10.55
C MET A 325 -1.56 -13.42 10.31
N PHE A 326 -2.48 -14.33 10.04
CA PHE A 326 -3.89 -14.00 9.87
C PHE A 326 -4.57 -13.61 11.17
N LEU A 327 -4.21 -14.30 12.29
CA LEU A 327 -4.69 -13.89 13.62
C LEU A 327 -4.07 -12.56 14.04
N PHE A 328 -2.79 -12.35 13.78
CA PHE A 328 -2.15 -11.05 13.97
C PHE A 328 -2.94 -9.94 13.24
N CYS A 329 -3.23 -10.15 11.97
CA CYS A 329 -4.06 -9.24 11.18
C CYS A 329 -5.41 -8.99 11.84
N ALA A 330 -6.16 -10.04 12.18
CA ALA A 330 -7.48 -9.94 12.80
C ALA A 330 -7.46 -9.12 14.09
N VAL A 331 -6.49 -9.38 14.99
CA VAL A 331 -6.33 -8.65 16.25
C VAL A 331 -6.17 -7.14 15.99
N PHE A 332 -5.27 -6.75 15.09
CA PHE A 332 -5.03 -5.36 14.81
C PHE A 332 -6.22 -4.66 14.13
N PHE A 333 -6.97 -5.35 13.28
CA PHE A 333 -8.21 -4.83 12.70
C PHE A 333 -9.30 -4.66 13.75
N LEU A 334 -9.43 -5.58 14.70
CA LEU A 334 -10.36 -5.45 15.82
C LEU A 334 -9.97 -4.34 16.80
N LEU A 335 -8.67 -4.16 17.08
CA LEU A 335 -8.19 -3.01 17.84
C LEU A 335 -8.52 -1.69 17.14
N ALA A 336 -8.27 -1.62 15.83
CA ALA A 336 -8.65 -0.46 15.02
C ALA A 336 -10.16 -0.19 15.05
N PHE A 337 -11.00 -1.23 15.00
CA PHE A 337 -12.45 -1.13 15.14
C PHE A 337 -12.86 -0.54 16.49
N GLY A 338 -12.22 -0.97 17.57
CA GLY A 338 -12.44 -0.45 18.92
C GLY A 338 -12.12 1.04 19.01
N VAL A 339 -10.90 1.42 18.59
CA VAL A 339 -10.46 2.83 18.59
C VAL A 339 -11.35 3.70 17.69
N MET A 340 -11.72 3.20 16.50
CA MET A 340 -12.62 3.89 15.57
C MET A 340 -14.00 4.15 16.17
N GLY A 341 -14.41 3.37 17.16
CA GLY A 341 -15.65 3.57 17.91
C GLY A 341 -15.72 4.93 18.60
N PHE A 342 -14.61 5.40 19.13
CA PHE A 342 -14.50 6.66 19.88
C PHE A 342 -14.36 7.92 19.01
N VAL A 343 -14.21 7.78 17.71
CA VAL A 343 -14.14 8.91 16.77
C VAL A 343 -15.52 9.53 16.64
N THR A 344 -15.65 10.84 16.79
CA THR A 344 -16.92 11.57 16.77
C THR A 344 -17.11 12.46 15.55
N GLY A 345 -16.03 12.85 14.85
CA GLY A 345 -16.04 13.74 13.68
C GLY A 345 -15.62 13.08 12.37
N GLY A 346 -15.55 13.87 11.29
CA GLY A 346 -15.03 13.47 9.97
C GLY A 346 -16.08 12.94 9.00
N GLU A 347 -17.34 13.07 9.31
CA GLU A 347 -18.44 12.79 8.38
C GLU A 347 -18.63 13.95 7.38
N LYS A 348 -19.24 13.67 6.24
CA LYS A 348 -19.38 14.62 5.12
C LYS A 348 -20.06 15.94 5.51
N ASN A 349 -20.96 15.91 6.48
CA ASN A 349 -21.77 17.06 6.91
C ASN A 349 -21.24 17.74 8.18
N ASP A 350 -20.13 17.28 8.73
CA ASP A 350 -19.54 17.91 9.91
C ASP A 350 -18.90 19.25 9.52
N ALA A 351 -19.17 20.29 10.30
CA ALA A 351 -18.41 21.54 10.19
C ALA A 351 -16.92 21.28 10.56
N PRO A 352 -15.95 22.00 9.95
CA PRO A 352 -14.58 21.96 10.39
C PRO A 352 -14.50 22.26 11.89
N VAL A 353 -13.67 21.48 12.62
CA VAL A 353 -13.49 21.70 14.07
C VAL A 353 -12.73 22.99 14.27
N ASP A 354 -13.32 23.97 14.95
CA ASP A 354 -12.61 25.18 15.34
C ASP A 354 -11.58 24.83 16.43
N LEU A 355 -10.31 25.05 16.12
CA LEU A 355 -9.20 24.93 17.05
C LEU A 355 -9.01 26.28 17.72
N GLU A 356 -9.76 26.57 18.82
CA GLU A 356 -9.43 27.66 19.74
C GLU A 356 -8.28 27.25 20.68
#